data_709665ad3c2277e4f7a77066f337b18c
#
_entry.id   709665ad3c2277e4f7a77066f337b18c
#
_cell.length_a   1.000
_cell.length_b   1.000
_cell.length_c   1.000
_cell.angle_alpha   90.00
_cell.angle_beta   90.00
_cell.angle_gamma   90.00
#
_symmetry.space_group_name_H-M   'P 1'
#
loop_
_entity.id
_entity.type
_entity.pdbx_description
1 polymer ?
#
loop_
_entity_poly.entity_id
_entity_poly.type
_entity_poly.pdbx_seq_one_letter_code
_entity_poly.pdbx_strand_id
1 'polypeptide(L)'
;HFTVSSPRIDNIIAAAYGLSRRLATEAILAGRVFVNGVETTKPDMSLKGGEKIVLRGKGKAIYHGINGTSKKGKLYISVDKYM
;
A
#
# COMPACT_ATOMS: atom_id res chain seq x y z
N HIS A 1 -12.60 0.27 -1.30
CA HIS A 1 -11.91 -0.82 -2.00
C HIS A 1 -11.11 -0.28 -3.17
N PHE A 2 -9.98 -0.90 -3.42
CA PHE A 2 -9.12 -0.54 -4.54
C PHE A 2 -8.78 -1.78 -5.33
N THR A 3 -8.39 -1.61 -6.60
CA THR A 3 -7.89 -2.71 -7.41
C THR A 3 -6.41 -2.50 -7.71
N VAL A 4 -5.63 -3.56 -7.56
CA VAL A 4 -4.19 -3.53 -7.83
C VAL A 4 -3.80 -4.80 -8.60
N SER A 5 -2.69 -4.74 -9.32
CA SER A 5 -2.20 -5.90 -10.07
C SER A 5 -1.51 -6.93 -9.17
N SER A 6 -1.01 -6.51 -8.01
CA SER A 6 -0.38 -7.40 -7.04
C SER A 6 -0.43 -6.74 -5.66
N PRO A 7 -0.28 -7.53 -4.56
CA PRO A 7 -0.30 -6.98 -3.20
C PRO A 7 1.05 -6.36 -2.80
N ARG A 8 1.79 -5.82 -3.74
CA ARG A 8 3.05 -5.14 -3.47
C ARG A 8 2.78 -3.82 -2.78
N ILE A 9 3.68 -3.45 -1.87
CA ILE A 9 3.52 -2.23 -1.09
C ILE A 9 3.46 -0.98 -1.97
N ASP A 10 4.20 -0.93 -3.07
CA ASP A 10 4.15 0.21 -3.98
C ASP A 10 2.75 0.37 -4.61
N ASN A 11 2.11 -0.73 -5.01
CA ASN A 11 0.75 -0.69 -5.55
C ASN A 11 -0.27 -0.29 -4.48
N ILE A 12 -0.12 -0.82 -3.27
CA ILE A 12 -1.05 -0.55 -2.17
C ILE A 12 -0.98 0.91 -1.76
N ILE A 13 0.22 1.48 -1.64
CA ILE A 13 0.40 2.87 -1.28
C ILE A 13 -0.12 3.80 -2.38
N ALA A 14 0.16 3.47 -3.63
CA ALA A 14 -0.36 4.24 -4.76
C ALA A 14 -1.88 4.32 -4.73
N ALA A 15 -2.55 3.19 -4.50
CA ALA A 15 -4.01 3.14 -4.43
C ALA A 15 -4.54 3.86 -3.19
N ALA A 16 -3.96 3.59 -2.02
CA ALA A 16 -4.47 4.10 -0.75
C ALA A 16 -4.33 5.62 -0.64
N TYR A 17 -3.26 6.19 -1.14
CA TYR A 17 -2.98 7.62 -0.99
C TYR A 17 -3.18 8.41 -2.28
N GLY A 18 -3.70 7.77 -3.34
CA GLY A 18 -3.95 8.45 -4.60
C GLY A 18 -2.69 8.92 -5.30
N LEU A 19 -1.61 8.17 -5.17
CA LEU A 19 -0.32 8.50 -5.79
C LEU A 19 -0.11 7.69 -7.05
N SER A 20 0.72 8.20 -7.97
CA SER A 20 1.21 7.36 -9.05
C SER A 20 2.14 6.29 -8.47
N ARG A 21 2.30 5.19 -9.20
CA ARG A 21 3.21 4.13 -8.78
C ARG A 21 4.63 4.64 -8.61
N ARG A 22 5.05 5.56 -9.48
CA ARG A 22 6.37 6.20 -9.39
C ARG A 22 6.53 6.97 -8.09
N LEU A 23 5.54 7.78 -7.71
CA LEU A 23 5.59 8.55 -6.48
C LEU A 23 5.57 7.64 -5.25
N ALA A 24 4.78 6.56 -5.30
CA ALA A 24 4.76 5.58 -4.22
C ALA A 24 6.13 4.93 -4.06
N THR A 25 6.74 4.52 -5.16
CA THR A 25 8.08 3.93 -5.14
C THR A 25 9.12 4.90 -4.59
N GLU A 26 9.07 6.15 -5.01
CA GLU A 26 10.00 7.18 -4.51
C GLU A 26 9.84 7.40 -3.01
N ALA A 27 8.61 7.40 -2.50
CA ALA A 27 8.36 7.56 -1.08
C ALA A 27 8.93 6.39 -0.27
N ILE A 28 8.78 5.17 -0.79
CA ILE A 28 9.34 3.98 -0.14
C ILE A 28 10.86 4.05 -0.10
N LEU A 29 11.48 4.36 -1.22
CA LEU A 29 12.95 4.44 -1.30
C LEU A 29 13.52 5.60 -0.48
N ALA A 30 12.74 6.65 -0.28
CA ALA A 30 13.15 7.79 0.54
C ALA A 30 13.02 7.54 2.05
N GLY A 31 12.53 6.35 2.46
CA GLY A 31 12.37 6.02 3.87
C GLY A 31 11.17 6.70 4.52
N ARG A 32 10.17 7.07 3.75
CA ARG A 32 8.97 7.75 4.28
C ARG A 32 7.84 6.78 4.63
N VAL A 33 8.02 5.49 4.33
CA VAL A 33 6.98 4.49 4.51
C VAL A 33 7.37 3.54 5.63
N PHE A 34 6.45 3.35 6.58
CA PHE A 34 6.63 2.42 7.70
C PHE A 34 5.51 1.39 7.66
N VAL A 35 5.87 0.14 7.89
CA VAL A 35 4.92 -0.97 7.98
C VAL A 35 5.08 -1.56 9.37
N ASN A 36 3.99 -1.53 10.16
CA ASN A 36 4.01 -1.99 11.55
C ASN A 36 5.11 -1.32 12.39
N GLY A 37 5.40 -0.06 12.09
CA GLY A 37 6.42 0.70 12.79
C GLY A 37 7.84 0.50 12.31
N VAL A 38 8.03 -0.33 11.27
CA VAL A 38 9.35 -0.61 10.69
C VAL A 38 9.49 0.11 9.38
N GLU A 39 10.58 0.86 9.22
CA GLU A 39 10.87 1.54 7.97
C GLU A 39 11.03 0.53 6.84
N THR A 40 10.31 0.76 5.76
CA THR A 40 10.29 -0.13 4.60
C THR A 40 10.90 0.58 3.40
N THR A 41 11.93 -0.01 2.81
CA THR A 41 12.62 0.57 1.66
C THR A 41 12.57 -0.35 0.42
N LYS A 42 11.79 -1.43 0.48
CA LYS A 42 11.64 -2.36 -0.63
C LYS A 42 10.29 -2.20 -1.30
N PRO A 43 10.21 -1.57 -2.48
CA PRO A 43 8.92 -1.34 -3.15
C PRO A 43 8.21 -2.62 -3.57
N ASP A 44 8.94 -3.71 -3.75
CA ASP A 44 8.41 -5.00 -4.16
C ASP A 44 7.96 -5.89 -3.01
N MET A 45 8.00 -5.38 -1.76
CA MET A 45 7.56 -6.16 -0.62
C MET A 45 6.05 -6.41 -0.70
N SER A 46 5.63 -7.65 -0.52
CA SER A 46 4.23 -8.01 -0.50
C SER A 46 3.65 -7.92 0.90
N LEU A 47 2.42 -7.41 1.00
CA LEU A 47 1.69 -7.32 2.27
C LEU A 47 0.65 -8.44 2.32
N LYS A 48 0.39 -8.96 3.51
CA LYS A 48 -0.53 -10.09 3.71
C LYS A 48 -1.92 -9.66 4.13
N GLY A 49 -2.00 -8.60 4.90
CA GLY A 49 -3.24 -8.11 5.49
C GLY A 49 -3.05 -7.86 6.98
N GLY A 50 -3.72 -6.84 7.48
CA GLY A 50 -3.60 -6.42 8.88
C GLY A 50 -2.42 -5.51 9.15
N GLU A 51 -1.59 -5.23 8.16
CA GLU A 51 -0.43 -4.35 8.35
C GLU A 51 -0.87 -2.90 8.49
N LYS A 52 -0.24 -2.20 9.42
CA LYS A 52 -0.42 -0.77 9.61
C LYS A 52 0.62 -0.04 8.79
N ILE A 53 0.16 0.80 7.89
CA ILE A 53 1.04 1.57 7.00
C ILE A 53 1.03 3.02 7.43
N VAL A 54 2.21 3.62 7.51
CA VAL A 54 2.35 5.05 7.76
C VAL A 54 3.15 5.65 6.60
N LEU A 55 2.57 6.68 5.95
CA LEU A 55 3.29 7.46 4.95
C LEU A 55 3.50 8.85 5.54
N ARG A 56 4.74 9.23 5.78
CA ARG A 56 5.08 10.52 6.38
C ARG A 56 4.52 11.66 5.52
N GLY A 57 3.80 12.56 6.17
CA GLY A 57 3.16 13.68 5.49
C GLY A 57 1.81 13.37 4.89
N LYS A 58 1.37 12.12 4.87
CA LYS A 58 0.09 11.71 4.29
C LYS A 58 -0.84 11.00 5.26
N GLY A 59 -0.33 10.54 6.41
CA GLY A 59 -1.16 9.91 7.42
C GLY A 59 -0.97 8.40 7.49
N LYS A 60 -1.89 7.75 8.21
CA LYS A 60 -1.84 6.33 8.51
C LYS A 60 -2.94 5.57 7.76
N ALA A 61 -2.69 4.30 7.49
CA ALA A 61 -3.67 3.42 6.88
C ALA A 61 -3.49 2.01 7.41
N ILE A 62 -4.56 1.23 7.40
CA ILE A 62 -4.48 -0.20 7.69
C ILE A 62 -4.87 -0.95 6.43
N TYR A 63 -4.00 -1.84 5.99
CA TYR A 63 -4.26 -2.71 4.87
C TYR A 63 -4.94 -3.98 5.39
N HIS A 64 -6.16 -4.25 4.91
CA HIS A 64 -6.96 -5.38 5.39
C HIS A 64 -6.79 -6.65 4.57
N GLY A 65 -6.06 -6.59 3.48
CA GLY A 65 -5.82 -7.75 2.66
C GLY A 65 -6.61 -7.78 1.36
N ILE A 66 -6.58 -8.93 0.70
CA ILE A 66 -7.21 -9.13 -0.59
C ILE A 66 -8.64 -9.62 -0.38
N ASN A 67 -9.62 -8.93 -0.97
CA ASN A 67 -11.04 -9.28 -0.84
C ASN A 67 -11.58 -10.06 -2.04
N GLY A 68 -10.78 -10.27 -3.06
CA GLY A 68 -11.22 -11.01 -4.24
C GLY A 68 -10.41 -10.63 -5.45
N THR A 69 -10.75 -11.25 -6.58
CA THR A 69 -10.07 -11.02 -7.85
C THR A 69 -11.09 -10.55 -8.88
N SER A 70 -10.75 -9.50 -9.64
CA SER A 70 -11.61 -9.01 -10.71
C SER A 70 -11.55 -9.94 -11.93
N LYS A 71 -12.50 -9.76 -12.86
CA LYS A 71 -12.52 -10.52 -14.09
C LYS A 71 -11.28 -10.33 -14.95
N LYS A 72 -10.57 -9.21 -14.76
CA LYS A 72 -9.33 -8.92 -15.50
C LYS A 72 -8.08 -9.38 -14.77
N GLY A 73 -8.23 -10.15 -13.69
CA GLY A 73 -7.10 -10.66 -12.94
C GLY A 73 -6.50 -9.68 -11.93
N LYS A 74 -7.12 -8.53 -11.73
CA LYS A 74 -6.68 -7.58 -10.72
C LYS A 74 -7.24 -7.95 -9.35
N LEU A 75 -6.50 -7.60 -8.31
CA LEU A 75 -6.89 -7.91 -6.94
C LEU A 75 -7.66 -6.76 -6.33
N TYR A 76 -8.78 -7.07 -5.66
CA TYR A 76 -9.48 -6.09 -4.83
C TYR A 76 -8.85 -6.08 -3.45
N ILE A 77 -8.45 -4.91 -2.99
CA ILE A 77 -7.88 -4.75 -1.65
C ILE A 77 -8.72 -3.79 -0.84
N SER A 78 -8.70 -3.96 0.48
CA SER A 78 -9.33 -3.04 1.42
C SER A 78 -8.27 -2.31 2.21
N VAL A 79 -8.39 -0.98 2.27
CA VAL A 79 -7.49 -0.13 3.05
C VAL A 79 -8.34 0.93 3.74
N ASP A 80 -8.15 1.09 5.05
CA ASP A 80 -8.76 2.17 5.83
C ASP A 80 -7.70 3.20 6.15
N LYS A 81 -7.96 4.45 5.81
CA LYS A 81 -7.04 5.55 6.10
C LYS A 81 -7.46 6.26 7.38
N TYR A 82 -6.47 6.59 8.19
CA TYR A 82 -6.64 7.42 9.38
C TYR A 82 -5.88 8.72 9.19
N MET A 83 -6.52 9.80 9.58
CA MET A 83 -5.91 11.12 9.46
C MET A 83 -5.55 11.66 10.82
#